data_c11cbf31684d46205a3fb5e3394fbb86
#
_entry.id   c11cbf31684d46205a3fb5e3394fbb86
#
_cell.length_a   1.000
_cell.length_b   1.000
_cell.length_c   1.000
_cell.angle_alpha   90.00
_cell.angle_beta   90.00
_cell.angle_gamma   90.00
#
_symmetry.space_group_name_H-M   'P 1'
#
loop_
_entity.id
_entity.type
_entity.pdbx_description
1 polymer ?
#
loop_
_entity_poly.entity_id
_entity_poly.type
_entity_poly.pdbx_seq_one_letter_code
_entity_poly.pdbx_strand_id
1 'polypeptide(L)'
;GQMRPEMAIRHFETIAEATDLPIILFQYPMGPGLGYPIQTLLEICERVPQVRAIKDWCNDAALHERHIRELKSLSSPVKILSTHSAWLLSSLVQGCDGLLSGAGSVIANLQVALFQAFKKGDLEEARRLNDRIYPTVRAFYDAPFLDMHNRMKEALHYLGRLPEAHVRP
;
A
#
# COMPACT_ATOMS: atom_id res chain seq x y z
N GLY A 1 -18.31 -11.86 8.10
CA GLY A 1 -18.68 -12.46 6.81
C GLY A 1 -17.77 -11.93 5.71
N GLN A 2 -17.40 -12.78 4.79
CA GLN A 2 -16.63 -12.35 3.63
C GLN A 2 -17.46 -11.43 2.73
N MET A 3 -16.85 -10.38 2.21
CA MET A 3 -17.49 -9.51 1.24
C MET A 3 -17.79 -10.31 -0.04
N ARG A 4 -19.05 -10.27 -0.49
CA ARG A 4 -19.42 -10.93 -1.76
C ARG A 4 -18.85 -10.16 -2.93
N PRO A 5 -18.30 -10.83 -3.96
CA PRO A 5 -17.71 -10.18 -5.12
C PRO A 5 -18.60 -9.13 -5.77
N GLU A 6 -19.88 -9.47 -6.00
CA GLU A 6 -20.87 -8.58 -6.61
C GLU A 6 -21.14 -7.30 -5.80
N MET A 7 -21.02 -7.36 -4.47
CA MET A 7 -21.14 -6.17 -3.62
C MET A 7 -19.94 -5.25 -3.76
N ALA A 8 -18.72 -5.82 -3.83
CA ALA A 8 -17.50 -5.05 -4.05
C ALA A 8 -17.53 -4.36 -5.41
N ILE A 9 -17.87 -5.09 -6.46
CA ILE A 9 -17.97 -4.55 -7.82
C ILE A 9 -18.98 -3.41 -7.86
N ARG A 10 -20.19 -3.62 -7.35
CA ARG A 10 -21.25 -2.60 -7.33
C ARG A 10 -20.84 -1.37 -6.53
N HIS A 11 -20.11 -1.54 -5.44
CA HIS A 11 -19.58 -0.42 -4.64
C HIS A 11 -18.69 0.49 -5.48
N PHE A 12 -17.71 -0.06 -6.22
CA PHE A 12 -16.82 0.73 -7.06
C PHE A 12 -17.51 1.31 -8.29
N GLU A 13 -18.47 0.61 -8.88
CA GLU A 13 -19.32 1.15 -9.95
C GLU A 13 -20.08 2.39 -9.47
N THR A 14 -20.70 2.31 -8.30
CA THR A 14 -21.45 3.44 -7.70
C THR A 14 -20.55 4.64 -7.39
N ILE A 15 -19.32 4.41 -6.93
CA ILE A 15 -18.35 5.50 -6.73
C ILE A 15 -18.00 6.13 -8.09
N ALA A 16 -17.75 5.33 -9.10
CA ALA A 16 -17.38 5.80 -10.43
C ALA A 16 -18.52 6.55 -11.14
N GLU A 17 -19.78 6.22 -10.84
CA GLU A 17 -20.96 6.99 -11.30
C GLU A 17 -20.99 8.41 -10.71
N ALA A 18 -20.39 8.62 -9.53
CA ALA A 18 -20.43 9.89 -8.81
C ALA A 18 -19.23 10.81 -9.06
N THR A 19 -18.16 10.34 -9.74
CA THR A 19 -16.93 11.12 -9.94
C THR A 19 -16.13 10.62 -11.13
N ASP A 20 -15.47 11.55 -11.83
CA ASP A 20 -14.49 11.24 -12.88
C ASP A 20 -13.06 11.13 -12.35
N LEU A 21 -12.85 11.27 -11.04
CA LEU A 21 -11.52 11.18 -10.44
C LEU A 21 -10.95 9.77 -10.53
N PRO A 22 -9.63 9.64 -10.71
CA PRO A 22 -8.99 8.33 -10.65
C PRO A 22 -9.09 7.75 -9.24
N ILE A 23 -9.37 6.44 -9.19
CA ILE A 23 -9.55 5.68 -7.94
C ILE A 23 -8.28 4.88 -7.67
N ILE A 24 -7.80 4.92 -6.43
CA ILE A 24 -6.81 3.98 -5.89
C ILE A 24 -7.57 3.03 -4.97
N LEU A 25 -7.74 1.78 -5.39
CA LEU A 25 -8.40 0.75 -4.60
C LEU A 25 -7.44 0.23 -3.52
N PHE A 26 -7.92 0.06 -2.30
CA PHE A 26 -7.12 -0.52 -1.21
C PHE A 26 -7.36 -2.03 -1.08
N GLN A 27 -6.34 -2.81 -1.38
CA GLN A 27 -6.33 -4.25 -1.15
C GLN A 27 -5.81 -4.56 0.25
N TYR A 28 -6.64 -5.21 1.04
CA TYR A 28 -6.36 -5.64 2.41
C TYR A 28 -5.92 -7.11 2.48
N PRO A 29 -5.35 -7.60 3.61
CA PRO A 29 -5.09 -9.02 3.80
C PRO A 29 -6.36 -9.87 3.69
N MET A 30 -6.24 -11.04 3.07
CA MET A 30 -7.37 -11.96 2.87
C MET A 30 -7.89 -12.57 4.17
N GLY A 31 -7.00 -12.86 5.14
CA GLY A 31 -7.33 -13.55 6.38
C GLY A 31 -8.46 -12.92 7.20
N PRO A 32 -8.49 -11.59 7.41
CA PRO A 32 -9.60 -10.91 8.09
C PRO A 32 -10.91 -10.83 7.28
N GLY A 33 -10.92 -11.30 6.03
CA GLY A 33 -12.09 -11.21 5.14
C GLY A 33 -12.36 -9.81 4.56
N LEU A 34 -11.37 -8.92 4.62
CA LEU A 34 -11.45 -7.55 4.08
C LEU A 34 -10.77 -7.41 2.72
N GLY A 35 -9.94 -8.38 2.34
CA GLY A 35 -9.27 -8.42 1.04
C GLY A 35 -10.18 -8.96 -0.06
N TYR A 36 -9.92 -8.52 -1.28
CA TYR A 36 -10.61 -9.01 -2.48
C TYR A 36 -9.85 -10.19 -3.09
N PRO A 37 -10.53 -11.30 -3.44
CA PRO A 37 -9.94 -12.32 -4.29
C PRO A 37 -9.44 -11.71 -5.60
N ILE A 38 -8.36 -12.27 -6.17
CA ILE A 38 -7.76 -11.72 -7.39
C ILE A 38 -8.77 -11.61 -8.54
N GLN A 39 -9.67 -12.58 -8.69
CA GLN A 39 -10.70 -12.54 -9.73
C GLN A 39 -11.64 -11.34 -9.56
N THR A 40 -11.97 -11.00 -8.31
CA THR A 40 -12.79 -9.82 -8.00
C THR A 40 -12.04 -8.52 -8.32
N LEU A 41 -10.73 -8.45 -8.01
CA LEU A 41 -9.90 -7.30 -8.36
C LEU A 41 -9.82 -7.10 -9.88
N LEU A 42 -9.60 -8.17 -10.65
CA LEU A 42 -9.56 -8.13 -12.11
C LEU A 42 -10.89 -7.61 -12.66
N GLU A 43 -12.02 -8.17 -12.21
CA GLU A 43 -13.34 -7.77 -12.67
C GLU A 43 -13.64 -6.30 -12.30
N ILE A 44 -13.30 -5.84 -11.10
CA ILE A 44 -13.44 -4.41 -10.74
C ILE A 44 -12.63 -3.53 -11.69
N CYS A 45 -11.37 -3.87 -11.96
CA CYS A 45 -10.50 -3.08 -12.83
C CYS A 45 -10.97 -3.04 -14.28
N GLU A 46 -11.56 -4.11 -14.77
CA GLU A 46 -12.13 -4.18 -16.12
C GLU A 46 -13.45 -3.38 -16.24
N ARG A 47 -14.30 -3.44 -15.22
CA ARG A 47 -15.62 -2.79 -15.23
C ARG A 47 -15.58 -1.31 -14.81
N VAL A 48 -14.56 -0.92 -14.06
CA VAL A 48 -14.41 0.45 -13.50
C VAL A 48 -13.09 1.06 -13.99
N PRO A 49 -13.05 1.65 -15.18
CA PRO A 49 -11.82 2.19 -15.78
C PRO A 49 -11.15 3.32 -14.95
N GLN A 50 -11.89 3.93 -14.03
CA GLN A 50 -11.36 4.92 -13.08
C GLN A 50 -10.42 4.30 -12.04
N VAL A 51 -10.43 2.99 -11.82
CA VAL A 51 -9.46 2.30 -10.97
C VAL A 51 -8.12 2.28 -11.70
N ARG A 52 -7.21 3.16 -11.30
CA ARG A 52 -5.90 3.37 -11.96
C ARG A 52 -4.77 2.76 -11.17
N ALA A 53 -4.98 2.48 -9.89
CA ALA A 53 -3.98 1.84 -9.05
C ALA A 53 -4.63 1.00 -7.94
N ILE A 54 -3.86 0.03 -7.47
CA ILE A 54 -4.16 -0.73 -6.25
C ILE A 54 -3.11 -0.34 -5.20
N LYS A 55 -3.57 0.11 -4.02
CA LYS A 55 -2.74 0.17 -2.82
C LYS A 55 -2.73 -1.23 -2.21
N ASP A 56 -1.66 -1.96 -2.42
CA ASP A 56 -1.60 -3.37 -2.04
C ASP A 56 -0.98 -3.57 -0.65
N TRP A 57 -1.79 -4.13 0.24
CA TRP A 57 -1.42 -4.62 1.56
C TRP A 57 -1.94 -6.05 1.77
N CYS A 58 -1.75 -6.93 0.82
CA CYS A 58 -2.18 -8.33 0.94
C CYS A 58 -1.42 -9.12 2.04
N ASN A 59 -0.27 -8.60 2.49
CA ASN A 59 0.61 -9.19 3.49
C ASN A 59 1.09 -10.62 3.16
N ASP A 60 1.21 -10.90 1.86
CA ASP A 60 1.68 -12.16 1.29
C ASP A 60 2.49 -11.84 0.03
N ALA A 61 3.78 -12.24 0.03
CA ALA A 61 4.69 -11.88 -1.05
C ALA A 61 4.34 -12.57 -2.39
N ALA A 62 3.84 -13.81 -2.34
CA ALA A 62 3.45 -14.54 -3.55
C ALA A 62 2.15 -13.95 -4.14
N LEU A 63 1.20 -13.58 -3.28
CA LEU A 63 -0.02 -12.92 -3.71
C LEU A 63 0.28 -11.50 -4.26
N HIS A 64 1.20 -10.76 -3.63
CA HIS A 64 1.64 -9.46 -4.12
C HIS A 64 2.25 -9.55 -5.52
N GLU A 65 3.13 -10.51 -5.76
CA GLU A 65 3.69 -10.75 -7.09
C GLU A 65 2.60 -11.13 -8.11
N ARG A 66 1.63 -11.94 -7.69
CA ARG A 66 0.48 -12.31 -8.53
C ARG A 66 -0.35 -11.07 -8.90
N HIS A 67 -0.65 -10.19 -7.94
CA HIS A 67 -1.32 -8.91 -8.21
C HIS A 67 -0.54 -8.07 -9.22
N ILE A 68 0.78 -7.95 -9.06
CA ILE A 68 1.63 -7.20 -9.99
C ILE A 68 1.50 -7.77 -11.41
N ARG A 69 1.61 -9.08 -11.59
CA ARG A 69 1.59 -9.70 -12.91
C ARG A 69 0.23 -9.64 -13.58
N GLU A 70 -0.82 -10.05 -12.88
CA GLU A 70 -2.15 -10.17 -13.46
C GLU A 70 -2.80 -8.80 -13.72
N LEU A 71 -2.70 -7.85 -12.77
CA LEU A 71 -3.30 -6.52 -12.95
C LEU A 71 -2.55 -5.64 -13.97
N LYS A 72 -1.24 -5.84 -14.13
CA LYS A 72 -0.47 -5.14 -15.16
C LYS A 72 -0.64 -5.75 -16.54
N SER A 73 -1.15 -6.98 -16.67
CA SER A 73 -1.43 -7.63 -17.94
C SER A 73 -2.81 -7.33 -18.52
N LEU A 74 -3.66 -6.61 -17.79
CA LEU A 74 -4.96 -6.16 -18.29
C LEU A 74 -4.82 -5.27 -19.53
N SER A 75 -5.85 -5.20 -20.36
CA SER A 75 -5.91 -4.32 -21.53
C SER A 75 -5.69 -2.84 -21.16
N SER A 76 -6.14 -2.45 -19.96
CA SER A 76 -5.82 -1.19 -19.32
C SER A 76 -4.99 -1.48 -18.06
N PRO A 77 -3.65 -1.48 -18.13
CA PRO A 77 -2.78 -1.84 -17.02
C PRO A 77 -3.02 -0.97 -15.79
N VAL A 78 -3.14 -1.62 -14.63
CA VAL A 78 -3.36 -0.95 -13.34
C VAL A 78 -2.05 -0.91 -12.55
N LYS A 79 -1.73 0.25 -11.96
CA LYS A 79 -0.52 0.44 -11.17
C LYS A 79 -0.63 -0.26 -9.82
N ILE A 80 0.47 -0.86 -9.35
CA ILE A 80 0.53 -1.46 -8.03
C ILE A 80 1.42 -0.61 -7.13
N LEU A 81 0.84 -0.13 -6.03
CA LEU A 81 1.50 0.69 -5.03
C LEU A 81 1.66 -0.13 -3.75
N SER A 82 2.89 -0.43 -3.37
CA SER A 82 3.15 -1.19 -2.15
C SER A 82 2.91 -0.35 -0.91
N THR A 83 2.20 -0.92 0.07
CA THR A 83 2.08 -0.36 1.43
C THR A 83 2.76 -1.22 2.48
N HIS A 84 3.54 -2.21 2.07
CA HIS A 84 4.27 -3.12 2.95
C HIS A 84 5.52 -2.45 3.53
N SER A 85 5.32 -1.59 4.53
CA SER A 85 6.38 -0.74 5.10
C SER A 85 7.62 -1.52 5.55
N ALA A 86 7.48 -2.78 5.95
CA ALA A 86 8.59 -3.61 6.42
C ALA A 86 9.42 -4.25 5.28
N TRP A 87 8.93 -4.24 4.03
CA TRP A 87 9.60 -4.88 2.89
C TRP A 87 9.39 -4.13 1.56
N LEU A 88 9.48 -2.79 1.63
CA LEU A 88 9.30 -1.91 0.46
C LEU A 88 10.31 -2.21 -0.66
N LEU A 89 11.57 -2.46 -0.32
CA LEU A 89 12.58 -2.80 -1.32
C LEU A 89 12.23 -4.10 -2.05
N SER A 90 11.77 -5.13 -1.32
CA SER A 90 11.33 -6.39 -1.92
C SER A 90 10.15 -6.19 -2.88
N SER A 91 9.18 -5.34 -2.51
CA SER A 91 8.07 -4.97 -3.39
C SER A 91 8.53 -4.29 -4.68
N LEU A 92 9.51 -3.38 -4.59
CA LEU A 92 10.10 -2.72 -5.75
C LEU A 92 10.81 -3.73 -6.67
N VAL A 93 11.56 -4.67 -6.09
CA VAL A 93 12.24 -5.75 -6.85
C VAL A 93 11.22 -6.65 -7.55
N GLN A 94 10.09 -6.95 -6.93
CA GLN A 94 8.99 -7.70 -7.56
C GLN A 94 8.31 -6.93 -8.69
N GLY A 95 8.50 -5.62 -8.79
CA GLY A 95 8.02 -4.80 -9.90
C GLY A 95 6.80 -3.94 -9.61
N CYS A 96 6.52 -3.61 -8.35
CA CYS A 96 5.49 -2.61 -8.04
C CYS A 96 5.87 -1.23 -8.61
N ASP A 97 4.87 -0.41 -8.89
CA ASP A 97 5.06 0.87 -9.60
C ASP A 97 5.43 2.03 -8.65
N GLY A 98 5.19 1.86 -7.36
CA GLY A 98 5.45 2.90 -6.37
C GLY A 98 5.14 2.45 -4.95
N LEU A 99 5.24 3.42 -4.03
CA LEU A 99 5.06 3.22 -2.60
C LEU A 99 3.90 4.09 -2.09
N LEU A 100 3.00 3.52 -1.29
CA LEU A 100 1.92 4.23 -0.61
C LEU A 100 1.79 3.68 0.82
N SER A 101 2.85 3.82 1.59
CA SER A 101 3.04 3.21 2.91
C SER A 101 2.59 4.15 4.03
N GLY A 102 1.96 3.59 5.07
CA GLY A 102 1.55 4.33 6.26
C GLY A 102 2.72 5.00 6.98
N ALA A 103 3.87 4.31 7.09
CA ALA A 103 5.09 4.89 7.66
C ALA A 103 5.61 6.13 6.90
N GLY A 104 5.20 6.31 5.64
CA GLY A 104 5.48 7.50 4.84
C GLY A 104 4.96 8.79 5.48
N SER A 105 3.96 8.73 6.35
CA SER A 105 3.50 9.89 7.13
C SER A 105 4.61 10.48 8.01
N VAL A 106 5.56 9.66 8.44
CA VAL A 106 6.66 10.06 9.35
C VAL A 106 7.99 10.16 8.61
N ILE A 107 8.30 9.16 7.76
CA ILE A 107 9.61 8.97 7.12
C ILE A 107 9.54 9.07 5.59
N ALA A 108 8.69 9.96 5.05
CA ALA A 108 8.53 10.13 3.61
C ALA A 108 9.86 10.35 2.87
N ASN A 109 10.75 11.16 3.42
CA ASN A 109 12.07 11.45 2.86
C ASN A 109 12.93 10.18 2.65
N LEU A 110 12.91 9.25 3.60
CA LEU A 110 13.65 7.98 3.48
C LEU A 110 13.01 7.07 2.43
N GLN A 111 11.68 7.01 2.38
CA GLN A 111 10.97 6.21 1.37
C GLN A 111 11.14 6.76 -0.04
N VAL A 112 11.13 8.08 -0.19
CA VAL A 112 11.43 8.73 -1.48
C VAL A 112 12.88 8.43 -1.90
N ALA A 113 13.84 8.55 -0.98
CA ALA A 113 15.24 8.24 -1.28
C ALA A 113 15.41 6.77 -1.69
N LEU A 114 14.78 5.82 -0.98
CA LEU A 114 14.76 4.40 -1.34
C LEU A 114 14.22 4.18 -2.76
N PHE A 115 13.07 4.76 -3.06
CA PHE A 115 12.45 4.65 -4.39
C PHE A 115 13.36 5.21 -5.49
N GLN A 116 13.97 6.37 -5.26
CA GLN A 116 14.87 7.01 -6.22
C GLN A 116 16.18 6.22 -6.43
N ALA A 117 16.78 5.68 -5.36
CA ALA A 117 17.94 4.81 -5.46
C ALA A 117 17.62 3.56 -6.30
N PHE A 118 16.51 2.91 -6.02
CA PHE A 118 16.03 1.75 -6.79
C PHE A 118 15.81 2.11 -8.27
N LYS A 119 15.14 3.23 -8.56
CA LYS A 119 14.89 3.69 -9.94
C LYS A 119 16.16 3.99 -10.73
N LYS A 120 17.24 4.39 -10.06
CA LYS A 120 18.57 4.61 -10.66
C LYS A 120 19.35 3.32 -10.84
N GLY A 121 18.88 2.19 -10.33
CA GLY A 121 19.60 0.92 -10.32
C GLY A 121 20.68 0.83 -9.24
N ASP A 122 20.72 1.78 -8.30
CA ASP A 122 21.67 1.80 -7.18
C ASP A 122 21.14 0.90 -6.06
N LEU A 123 21.36 -0.41 -6.21
CA LEU A 123 20.88 -1.40 -5.23
C LEU A 123 21.64 -1.36 -3.91
N GLU A 124 22.89 -0.90 -3.91
CA GLU A 124 23.66 -0.76 -2.68
C GLU A 124 23.06 0.34 -1.81
N GLU A 125 22.83 1.51 -2.38
CA GLU A 125 22.18 2.61 -1.67
C GLU A 125 20.73 2.26 -1.28
N ALA A 126 20.00 1.56 -2.15
CA ALA A 126 18.63 1.11 -1.83
C ALA A 126 18.62 0.18 -0.61
N ARG A 127 19.56 -0.74 -0.49
CA ARG A 127 19.71 -1.63 0.69
C ARG A 127 20.05 -0.81 1.93
N ARG A 128 21.03 0.08 1.85
CA ARG A 128 21.42 0.95 2.97
C ARG A 128 20.23 1.77 3.51
N LEU A 129 19.43 2.31 2.62
CA LEU A 129 18.21 3.05 2.98
C LEU A 129 17.13 2.14 3.57
N ASN A 130 16.95 0.94 3.02
CA ASN A 130 16.03 -0.06 3.57
C ASN A 130 16.43 -0.47 5.00
N ASP A 131 17.72 -0.71 5.26
CA ASP A 131 18.24 -1.03 6.59
C ASP A 131 18.00 0.11 7.58
N ARG A 132 18.13 1.35 7.13
CA ARG A 132 17.82 2.53 7.95
C ARG A 132 16.33 2.68 8.25
N ILE A 133 15.45 2.31 7.32
CA ILE A 133 13.99 2.34 7.47
C ILE A 133 13.52 1.26 8.44
N TYR A 134 14.12 0.08 8.41
CA TYR A 134 13.65 -1.13 9.06
C TYR A 134 13.38 -0.98 10.58
N PRO A 135 14.28 -0.43 11.42
CA PRO A 135 14.01 -0.28 12.86
C PRO A 135 12.76 0.58 13.15
N THR A 136 12.56 1.64 12.37
CA THR A 136 11.41 2.55 12.54
C THR A 136 10.10 1.83 12.20
N VAL A 137 10.06 1.11 11.09
CA VAL A 137 8.83 0.39 10.71
C VAL A 137 8.55 -0.78 11.65
N ARG A 138 9.58 -1.43 12.19
CA ARG A 138 9.40 -2.42 13.25
C ARG A 138 8.71 -1.82 14.46
N ALA A 139 9.18 -0.66 14.92
CA ALA A 139 8.59 0.04 16.07
C ALA A 139 7.13 0.44 15.79
N PHE A 140 6.80 0.88 14.57
CA PHE A 140 5.43 1.27 14.22
C PHE A 140 4.46 0.09 14.16
N TYR A 141 4.89 -1.04 13.60
CA TYR A 141 4.00 -2.17 13.28
C TYR A 141 4.17 -3.36 14.24
N ASP A 142 4.87 -3.20 15.35
CA ASP A 142 4.98 -4.23 16.39
C ASP A 142 3.66 -4.40 17.14
N ALA A 143 3.55 -5.51 17.86
CA ALA A 143 2.37 -5.78 18.69
C ALA A 143 2.22 -4.77 19.83
N PRO A 144 1.00 -4.34 20.19
CA PRO A 144 -0.26 -4.60 19.47
C PRO A 144 -0.37 -3.77 18.18
N PHE A 145 -0.67 -4.44 17.07
CA PHE A 145 -0.67 -3.83 15.73
C PHE A 145 -1.62 -2.63 15.59
N LEU A 146 -2.76 -2.66 16.26
CA LEU A 146 -3.75 -1.57 16.21
C LEU A 146 -3.21 -0.23 16.76
N ASP A 147 -2.12 -0.27 17.52
CA ASP A 147 -1.47 0.91 18.10
C ASP A 147 -0.56 1.66 17.10
N MET A 148 -0.40 1.16 15.89
CA MET A 148 0.51 1.74 14.88
C MET A 148 0.27 3.23 14.61
N HIS A 149 -0.99 3.68 14.58
CA HIS A 149 -1.32 5.08 14.33
C HIS A 149 -0.93 5.99 15.49
N ASN A 150 -1.08 5.50 16.73
CA ASN A 150 -0.62 6.21 17.94
C ASN A 150 0.89 6.41 17.88
N ARG A 151 1.64 5.33 17.61
CA ARG A 151 3.10 5.37 17.51
C ARG A 151 3.59 6.33 16.43
N MET A 152 2.92 6.38 15.28
CA MET A 152 3.23 7.33 14.21
C MET A 152 2.95 8.78 14.64
N LYS A 153 1.84 9.04 15.35
CA LYS A 153 1.54 10.37 15.89
C LYS A 153 2.52 10.81 16.97
N GLU A 154 2.88 9.90 17.90
CA GLU A 154 3.93 10.14 18.88
C GLU A 154 5.28 10.49 18.21
N ALA A 155 5.64 9.75 17.16
CA ALA A 155 6.85 10.04 16.41
C ALA A 155 6.79 11.43 15.73
N LEU A 156 5.65 11.81 15.17
CA LEU A 156 5.46 13.14 14.58
C LEU A 156 5.51 14.25 15.63
N HIS A 157 4.95 14.02 16.82
CA HIS A 157 5.06 14.94 17.95
C HIS A 157 6.50 15.08 18.42
N TYR A 158 7.21 13.96 18.65
CA TYR A 158 8.62 13.96 19.01
C TYR A 158 9.51 14.71 18.00
N LEU A 159 9.18 14.62 16.71
CA LEU A 159 9.87 15.34 15.63
C LEU A 159 9.44 16.82 15.50
N GLY A 160 8.58 17.31 16.37
CA GLY A 160 8.08 18.69 16.34
C GLY A 160 7.17 19.01 15.16
N ARG A 161 6.60 17.98 14.49
CA ARG A 161 5.72 18.14 13.34
C ARG A 161 4.23 18.19 13.70
N LEU A 162 3.88 17.78 14.90
CA LEU A 162 2.57 17.92 15.51
C LEU A 162 2.71 18.55 16.89
N PRO A 163 1.80 19.46 17.28
CA PRO A 163 1.81 20.08 18.61
C PRO A 163 1.54 19.06 19.73
N GLU A 164 0.73 18.05 19.45
CA GLU A 164 0.38 16.96 20.38
C GLU A 164 0.04 15.68 19.60
N ALA A 165 0.23 14.54 20.26
CA ALA A 165 -0.04 13.22 19.68
C ALA A 165 -1.45 12.69 20.01
N HIS A 166 -2.45 13.57 20.12
CA HIS A 166 -3.80 13.19 20.50
C HIS A 166 -4.43 12.25 19.48
N VAL A 167 -4.88 11.09 19.94
CA VAL A 167 -5.67 10.12 19.16
C VAL A 167 -7.02 9.97 19.83
N ARG A 168 -8.07 10.22 19.07
CA ARG A 168 -9.43 9.97 19.55
C ARG A 168 -9.75 8.49 19.38
N PRO A 169 -10.46 7.88 20.35
CA PRO A 169 -10.93 6.49 20.24
C PRO A 169 -11.90 6.29 19.08
#